data_a240d67e8043a86ab1527f5b707de136
#
_entry.id   a240d67e8043a86ab1527f5b707de136
#
_cell.length_a   1.000
_cell.length_b   1.000
_cell.length_c   1.000
_cell.angle_alpha   90.00
_cell.angle_beta   90.00
_cell.angle_gamma   90.00
#
_symmetry.space_group_name_H-M   'P 1'
#
loop_
_entity.id
_entity.type
_entity.pdbx_description
1 polymer ?
#
loop_
_entity_poly.entity_id
_entity_poly.type
_entity_poly.pdbx_seq_one_letter_code
_entity_poly.pdbx_strand_id
1 'polypeptide(L)'
;MDVFLYTLLVFAHLLRELYAAICYACDAVYRRCTESQCATAELDQLVRTLTYTKKVPRHLVIVLGLYDESVLDCVRIIGWCNTLAIPYISFFDCHGFLKKNEFSLKEEFARKRPDLIEHITWNPHIKALSQNGVIESKSKINVSLLSDIDSKGKITTLAQSLAKIVSSGNLDLEEITDELITEKLQIKGMPDPDLALIHDYACSTHGVLPWHTRTTEILMLPLYVSLSVKDFTCLLGRYNKCVQRHGK
;
A
#
# COMPACT_ATOMS: atom_id res chain seq x y z
N MET A 1 40.28 19.08 -12.58
CA MET A 1 38.85 19.42 -12.55
C MET A 1 38.03 18.28 -11.97
N ASP A 2 38.36 17.05 -12.33
CA ASP A 2 37.58 15.86 -11.91
C ASP A 2 37.64 15.51 -10.43
N VAL A 3 38.80 15.69 -9.77
CA VAL A 3 38.97 15.40 -8.33
C VAL A 3 38.15 16.38 -7.48
N PHE A 4 38.07 17.66 -7.86
CA PHE A 4 37.26 18.64 -7.15
C PHE A 4 35.75 18.34 -7.27
N LEU A 5 35.28 18.00 -8.46
CA LEU A 5 33.89 17.58 -8.67
C LEU A 5 33.54 16.30 -7.91
N TYR A 6 34.46 15.35 -7.88
CA TYR A 6 34.27 14.12 -7.12
C TYR A 6 34.20 14.38 -5.62
N THR A 7 35.09 15.20 -5.06
CA THR A 7 35.04 15.58 -3.62
C THR A 7 33.79 16.35 -3.27
N LEU A 8 33.33 17.26 -4.15
CA LEU A 8 32.06 17.99 -3.97
C LEU A 8 30.86 17.03 -3.96
N LEU A 9 30.84 16.05 -4.86
CA LEU A 9 29.79 15.05 -4.94
C LEU A 9 29.74 14.18 -3.68
N VAL A 10 30.91 13.69 -3.23
CA VAL A 10 31.02 12.90 -1.97
C VAL A 10 30.55 13.73 -0.79
N PHE A 11 30.94 14.99 -0.71
CA PHE A 11 30.52 15.90 0.37
C PHE A 11 29.00 16.13 0.35
N ALA A 12 28.40 16.33 -0.83
CA ALA A 12 26.94 16.46 -0.99
C ALA A 12 26.20 15.18 -0.52
N HIS A 13 26.74 13.99 -0.86
CA HIS A 13 26.17 12.74 -0.38
C HIS A 13 26.27 12.60 1.14
N LEU A 14 27.41 12.94 1.73
CA LEU A 14 27.60 12.90 3.20
C LEU A 14 26.63 13.85 3.91
N LEU A 15 26.44 15.08 3.38
CA LEU A 15 25.47 16.02 3.93
C LEU A 15 24.05 15.50 3.85
N ARG A 16 23.69 14.85 2.74
CA ARG A 16 22.38 14.22 2.58
C ARG A 16 22.16 13.11 3.59
N GLU A 17 23.14 12.21 3.76
CA GLU A 17 23.07 11.11 4.73
C GLU A 17 23.00 11.62 6.17
N LEU A 18 23.78 12.65 6.51
CA LEU A 18 23.72 13.29 7.82
C LEU A 18 22.35 13.92 8.07
N TYR A 19 21.81 14.64 7.08
CA TYR A 19 20.49 15.24 7.18
C TYR A 19 19.41 14.16 7.38
N ALA A 20 19.45 13.07 6.61
CA ALA A 20 18.53 11.94 6.74
C ALA A 20 18.64 11.29 8.14
N ALA A 21 19.85 11.10 8.67
CA ALA A 21 20.08 10.56 10.01
C ALA A 21 19.51 11.47 11.11
N ILE A 22 19.68 12.78 10.97
CA ILE A 22 19.11 13.77 11.92
C ILE A 22 17.58 13.73 11.88
N CYS A 23 16.99 13.72 10.69
CA CYS A 23 15.53 13.61 10.54
C CYS A 23 15.01 12.31 11.17
N TYR A 24 15.67 11.18 10.93
CA TYR A 24 15.31 9.90 11.53
C TYR A 24 15.40 9.92 13.06
N ALA A 25 16.47 10.49 13.62
CA ALA A 25 16.64 10.62 15.08
C ALA A 25 15.57 11.53 15.69
N CYS A 26 15.28 12.67 15.06
CA CYS A 26 14.21 13.58 15.49
C CYS A 26 12.84 12.90 15.46
N ASP A 27 12.57 12.13 14.40
CA ASP A 27 11.32 11.38 14.28
C ASP A 27 11.20 10.29 15.35
N ALA A 28 12.27 9.54 15.63
CA ALA A 28 12.29 8.54 16.67
C ALA A 28 12.01 9.13 18.06
N VAL A 29 12.58 10.32 18.35
CA VAL A 29 12.32 11.06 19.60
C VAL A 29 10.87 11.56 19.63
N TYR A 30 10.40 12.15 18.53
CA TYR A 30 9.01 12.65 18.42
C TYR A 30 8.01 11.51 18.65
N ARG A 31 8.20 10.36 18.02
CA ARG A 31 7.36 9.15 18.22
C ARG A 31 7.30 8.75 19.68
N ARG A 32 8.45 8.68 20.38
CA ARG A 32 8.50 8.33 21.81
C ARG A 32 7.77 9.32 22.70
N CYS A 33 7.88 10.61 22.40
CA CYS A 33 7.26 11.67 23.20
C CYS A 33 5.74 11.79 22.97
N THR A 34 5.24 11.42 21.77
CA THR A 34 3.86 11.67 21.37
C THR A 34 2.96 10.41 21.37
N GLU A 35 3.51 9.24 21.55
CA GLU A 35 2.79 7.95 21.45
C GLU A 35 1.53 7.87 22.35
N SER A 36 1.53 8.54 23.49
CA SER A 36 0.42 8.50 24.45
C SER A 36 -0.63 9.61 24.23
N GLN A 37 -0.24 10.78 23.74
CA GLN A 37 -1.15 11.92 23.58
C GLN A 37 -1.73 12.05 22.16
N CYS A 38 -1.12 11.35 21.19
CA CYS A 38 -1.45 11.51 19.78
C CYS A 38 -2.70 10.74 19.34
N ALA A 39 -3.06 9.64 20.01
CA ALA A 39 -4.13 8.75 19.57
C ALA A 39 -5.51 9.43 19.56
N THR A 40 -5.83 10.24 20.56
CA THR A 40 -7.12 10.96 20.62
C THR A 40 -7.18 12.11 19.62
N ALA A 41 -6.08 12.86 19.47
CA ALA A 41 -5.98 13.94 18.48
C ALA A 41 -6.01 13.40 17.02
N GLU A 42 -5.40 12.24 16.78
CA GLU A 42 -5.47 11.56 15.48
C GLU A 42 -6.91 11.13 15.15
N LEU A 43 -7.61 10.54 16.12
CA LEU A 43 -9.01 10.15 15.95
C LEU A 43 -9.91 11.36 15.66
N ASP A 44 -9.77 12.45 16.40
CA ASP A 44 -10.53 13.67 16.16
C ASP A 44 -10.29 14.23 14.76
N GLN A 45 -9.05 14.19 14.28
CA GLN A 45 -8.72 14.65 12.93
C GLN A 45 -9.31 13.73 11.85
N LEU A 46 -9.27 12.42 12.04
CA LEU A 46 -9.89 11.45 11.12
C LEU A 46 -11.40 11.63 11.07
N VAL A 47 -12.05 11.78 12.23
CA VAL A 47 -13.51 12.01 12.31
C VAL A 47 -13.90 13.32 11.62
N ARG A 48 -13.15 14.40 11.85
CA ARG A 48 -13.36 15.67 11.11
C ARG A 48 -13.20 15.48 9.62
N THR A 49 -12.21 14.69 9.19
CA THR A 49 -11.99 14.42 7.77
C THR A 49 -13.21 13.73 7.15
N LEU A 50 -13.80 12.75 7.83
CA LEU A 50 -15.01 12.08 7.36
C LEU A 50 -16.18 13.05 7.12
N THR A 51 -16.33 14.09 7.94
CA THR A 51 -17.42 15.07 7.77
C THR A 51 -17.28 15.91 6.50
N TYR A 52 -16.07 16.09 5.99
CA TYR A 52 -15.80 16.89 4.78
C TYR A 52 -15.51 16.05 3.53
N THR A 53 -15.26 14.75 3.68
CA THR A 53 -14.85 13.87 2.59
C THR A 53 -16.07 13.14 2.03
N LYS A 54 -16.46 13.50 0.79
CA LYS A 54 -17.57 12.84 0.07
C LYS A 54 -17.17 11.54 -0.61
N LYS A 55 -15.86 11.37 -0.89
CA LYS A 55 -15.31 10.24 -1.62
C LYS A 55 -14.15 9.63 -0.84
N VAL A 56 -14.31 8.40 -0.39
CA VAL A 56 -13.28 7.58 0.26
C VAL A 56 -12.89 6.45 -0.69
N PRO A 57 -11.61 6.11 -0.83
CA PRO A 57 -11.20 5.00 -1.71
C PRO A 57 -11.76 3.68 -1.16
N ARG A 58 -12.24 2.82 -2.06
CA ARG A 58 -12.62 1.44 -1.71
C ARG A 58 -11.39 0.57 -1.52
N HIS A 59 -10.35 0.79 -2.30
CA HIS A 59 -9.08 0.10 -2.21
C HIS A 59 -7.93 1.10 -2.24
N LEU A 60 -7.20 1.14 -1.13
CA LEU A 60 -6.00 1.94 -0.95
C LEU A 60 -4.77 1.06 -1.10
N VAL A 61 -3.82 1.46 -1.93
CA VAL A 61 -2.50 0.81 -2.02
C VAL A 61 -1.43 1.76 -1.46
N ILE A 62 -0.60 1.24 -0.56
CA ILE A 62 0.60 1.91 -0.09
C ILE A 62 1.79 1.26 -0.78
N VAL A 63 2.49 2.04 -1.60
CA VAL A 63 3.70 1.60 -2.28
C VAL A 63 4.89 2.01 -1.43
N LEU A 64 5.60 1.04 -0.88
CA LEU A 64 6.78 1.26 -0.05
C LEU A 64 8.03 1.29 -0.92
N GLY A 65 8.87 2.29 -0.68
CA GLY A 65 10.16 2.45 -1.34
C GLY A 65 11.23 1.49 -0.82
N LEU A 66 12.44 1.66 -1.33
CA LEU A 66 13.56 0.76 -1.04
C LEU A 66 14.14 0.90 0.39
N TYR A 67 13.77 1.93 1.14
CA TYR A 67 14.55 2.37 2.30
C TYR A 67 13.79 2.42 3.63
N ASP A 68 12.48 2.27 3.67
CA ASP A 68 11.74 2.56 4.91
C ASP A 68 10.50 1.68 5.10
N GLU A 69 10.73 0.44 5.49
CA GLU A 69 9.67 -0.53 5.77
C GLU A 69 9.30 -0.50 7.26
N SER A 70 8.73 0.63 7.71
CA SER A 70 8.28 0.76 9.09
C SER A 70 7.01 -0.07 9.34
N VAL A 71 7.16 -1.20 10.02
CA VAL A 71 6.05 -2.03 10.50
C VAL A 71 5.05 -1.19 11.33
N LEU A 72 5.56 -0.24 12.11
CA LEU A 72 4.72 0.64 12.94
C LEU A 72 3.84 1.55 12.09
N ASP A 73 4.35 2.09 11.00
CA ASP A 73 3.55 2.93 10.10
C ASP A 73 2.47 2.12 9.39
N CYS A 74 2.76 0.87 9.02
CA CYS A 74 1.74 -0.05 8.52
C CYS A 74 0.60 -0.24 9.53
N VAL A 75 0.94 -0.47 10.81
CA VAL A 75 -0.05 -0.62 11.89
C VAL A 75 -0.92 0.63 12.05
N ARG A 76 -0.30 1.83 12.01
CA ARG A 76 -1.03 3.11 12.11
C ARG A 76 -1.97 3.31 10.92
N ILE A 77 -1.48 3.10 9.70
CA ILE A 77 -2.28 3.23 8.47
C ILE A 77 -3.49 2.29 8.51
N ILE A 78 -3.32 1.04 8.93
CA ILE A 78 -4.42 0.09 9.10
C ILE A 78 -5.47 0.64 10.08
N GLY A 79 -5.02 1.18 11.21
CA GLY A 79 -5.91 1.82 12.18
C GLY A 79 -6.69 3.00 11.60
N TRP A 80 -6.04 3.87 10.83
CA TRP A 80 -6.69 4.99 10.16
C TRP A 80 -7.69 4.53 9.10
N CYS A 81 -7.33 3.52 8.31
CA CYS A 81 -8.24 2.92 7.33
C CYS A 81 -9.48 2.33 7.99
N ASN A 82 -9.34 1.70 9.18
CA ASN A 82 -10.47 1.23 9.95
C ASN A 82 -11.41 2.37 10.36
N THR A 83 -10.85 3.45 10.90
CA THR A 83 -11.65 4.62 11.31
C THR A 83 -12.36 5.28 10.12
N LEU A 84 -11.72 5.29 8.95
CA LEU A 84 -12.26 5.87 7.71
C LEU A 84 -13.14 4.91 6.91
N ALA A 85 -13.37 3.69 7.41
CA ALA A 85 -14.13 2.63 6.75
C ALA A 85 -13.63 2.29 5.33
N ILE A 86 -12.31 2.32 5.11
CA ILE A 86 -11.66 1.87 3.87
C ILE A 86 -11.59 0.34 3.90
N PRO A 87 -12.34 -0.38 3.05
CA PRO A 87 -12.51 -1.82 3.21
C PRO A 87 -11.33 -2.67 2.71
N TYR A 88 -10.51 -2.13 1.81
CA TYR A 88 -9.35 -2.84 1.27
C TYR A 88 -8.10 -1.98 1.35
N ILE A 89 -7.05 -2.55 1.91
CA ILE A 89 -5.73 -1.93 1.96
C ILE A 89 -4.67 -2.94 1.51
N SER A 90 -3.79 -2.52 0.61
CA SER A 90 -2.65 -3.31 0.16
C SER A 90 -1.36 -2.57 0.45
N PHE A 91 -0.40 -3.26 1.06
CA PHE A 91 0.97 -2.79 1.15
C PHE A 91 1.79 -3.49 0.10
N PHE A 92 2.36 -2.73 -0.80
CA PHE A 92 3.22 -3.24 -1.85
C PHE A 92 4.68 -2.89 -1.54
N ASP A 93 5.48 -3.91 -1.46
CA ASP A 93 6.92 -3.86 -1.31
C ASP A 93 7.57 -4.76 -2.37
N CYS A 94 8.34 -4.17 -3.28
CA CYS A 94 8.90 -4.90 -4.41
C CYS A 94 9.88 -6.02 -4.01
N HIS A 95 10.53 -5.92 -2.84
CA HIS A 95 11.47 -6.91 -2.32
C HIS A 95 10.81 -8.04 -1.52
N GLY A 96 9.53 -7.88 -1.18
CA GLY A 96 8.77 -8.86 -0.41
C GLY A 96 9.20 -8.95 1.05
N PHE A 97 9.77 -7.89 1.61
CA PHE A 97 10.15 -7.83 3.02
C PHE A 97 8.94 -7.98 3.94
N LEU A 98 7.86 -7.25 3.67
CA LEU A 98 6.64 -7.36 4.48
C LEU A 98 6.03 -8.76 4.45
N LYS A 99 6.08 -9.44 3.30
CA LYS A 99 5.63 -10.83 3.19
C LYS A 99 6.49 -11.79 4.01
N LYS A 100 7.82 -11.59 3.97
CA LYS A 100 8.77 -12.40 4.75
C LYS A 100 8.58 -12.18 6.26
N ASN A 101 8.21 -10.96 6.66
CA ASN A 101 8.01 -10.55 8.03
C ASN A 101 6.51 -10.44 8.42
N GLU A 102 5.62 -11.10 7.71
CA GLU A 102 4.17 -11.05 7.95
C GLU A 102 3.81 -11.42 9.39
N PHE A 103 4.50 -12.40 9.96
CA PHE A 103 4.29 -12.82 11.35
C PHE A 103 4.59 -11.67 12.32
N SER A 104 5.75 -11.03 12.18
CA SER A 104 6.15 -9.89 13.03
C SER A 104 5.21 -8.70 12.88
N LEU A 105 4.72 -8.44 11.66
CA LEU A 105 3.73 -7.39 11.42
C LEU A 105 2.41 -7.68 12.15
N LYS A 106 1.94 -8.91 12.08
CA LYS A 106 0.70 -9.34 12.77
C LYS A 106 0.84 -9.31 14.28
N GLU A 107 1.99 -9.72 14.81
CA GLU A 107 2.29 -9.68 16.23
C GLU A 107 2.34 -8.24 16.75
N GLU A 108 3.06 -7.35 16.04
CA GLU A 108 3.12 -5.93 16.39
C GLU A 108 1.75 -5.26 16.29
N PHE A 109 0.95 -5.62 15.27
CA PHE A 109 -0.42 -5.15 15.15
C PHE A 109 -1.27 -5.60 16.33
N ALA A 110 -1.22 -6.87 16.70
CA ALA A 110 -1.97 -7.42 17.83
C ALA A 110 -1.56 -6.77 19.16
N ARG A 111 -0.29 -6.44 19.31
CA ARG A 111 0.25 -5.77 20.51
C ARG A 111 -0.23 -4.31 20.61
N LYS A 112 -0.24 -3.58 19.49
CA LYS A 112 -0.55 -2.14 19.46
C LYS A 112 -2.05 -1.86 19.33
N ARG A 113 -2.79 -2.73 18.63
CA ARG A 113 -4.20 -2.56 18.34
C ARG A 113 -5.02 -3.85 18.58
N PRO A 114 -5.03 -4.35 19.84
CA PRO A 114 -5.79 -5.54 20.19
C PRO A 114 -7.30 -5.39 19.93
N ASP A 115 -7.79 -4.14 19.97
CA ASP A 115 -9.17 -3.76 19.67
C ASP A 115 -9.60 -4.05 18.23
N LEU A 116 -8.66 -4.10 17.29
CA LEU A 116 -8.94 -4.26 15.86
C LEU A 116 -8.70 -5.68 15.32
N ILE A 117 -8.20 -6.61 16.13
CA ILE A 117 -7.84 -7.95 15.67
C ILE A 117 -9.02 -8.65 14.98
N GLU A 118 -10.22 -8.56 15.56
CA GLU A 118 -11.43 -9.18 15.01
C GLU A 118 -11.96 -8.48 13.75
N HIS A 119 -11.56 -7.22 13.52
CA HIS A 119 -11.99 -6.38 12.41
C HIS A 119 -11.11 -6.54 11.17
N ILE A 120 -10.01 -7.29 11.24
CA ILE A 120 -9.05 -7.41 10.13
C ILE A 120 -9.01 -8.83 9.59
N THR A 121 -9.03 -8.91 8.26
CA THR A 121 -8.76 -10.12 7.51
C THR A 121 -7.45 -9.98 6.76
N TRP A 122 -6.45 -10.76 7.12
CA TRP A 122 -5.15 -10.77 6.46
C TRP A 122 -5.20 -11.69 5.24
N ASN A 123 -4.68 -11.19 4.11
CA ASN A 123 -4.56 -11.93 2.85
C ASN A 123 -5.85 -12.71 2.51
N PRO A 124 -6.97 -12.04 2.23
CA PRO A 124 -8.30 -12.65 2.09
C PRO A 124 -8.37 -13.76 1.04
N HIS A 125 -7.42 -13.81 0.09
CA HIS A 125 -7.37 -14.81 -0.97
C HIS A 125 -7.12 -16.25 -0.48
N ILE A 126 -6.46 -16.40 0.67
CA ILE A 126 -6.10 -17.73 1.22
C ILE A 126 -7.30 -18.41 1.86
N LYS A 127 -8.28 -17.64 2.34
CA LYS A 127 -9.44 -18.15 3.09
C LYS A 127 -10.65 -18.53 2.24
N ALA A 128 -10.71 -18.14 0.97
CA ALA A 128 -11.83 -18.46 0.08
C ALA A 128 -11.98 -19.96 -0.25
N LEU A 129 -11.03 -20.79 0.14
CA LEU A 129 -11.05 -22.25 -0.02
C LEU A 129 -11.54 -23.01 1.24
N SER A 130 -11.83 -22.31 2.34
CA SER A 130 -12.27 -22.95 3.57
C SER A 130 -13.53 -22.29 4.10
N GLN A 131 -14.64 -23.02 3.93
CA GLN A 131 -15.89 -22.96 4.69
C GLN A 131 -17.07 -22.14 4.22
N ASN A 132 -18.14 -22.90 4.05
CA ASN A 132 -19.55 -22.57 4.10
C ASN A 132 -19.94 -21.68 5.28
N GLY A 133 -20.70 -20.62 4.97
CA GLY A 133 -21.82 -20.14 5.75
C GLY A 133 -21.49 -19.56 7.13
N VAL A 134 -21.56 -18.32 7.22
CA VAL A 134 -22.22 -17.38 8.13
C VAL A 134 -21.55 -16.02 7.90
N ILE A 135 -22.24 -15.14 7.23
CA ILE A 135 -21.84 -13.73 7.08
C ILE A 135 -22.14 -13.06 8.42
N GLU A 136 -21.19 -13.07 9.34
CA GLU A 136 -21.24 -12.13 10.45
C GLU A 136 -20.83 -10.74 9.92
N SER A 137 -21.81 -9.89 9.86
CA SER A 137 -21.74 -8.52 9.34
C SER A 137 -21.09 -7.54 10.35
N LYS A 138 -19.82 -7.73 10.65
CA LYS A 138 -18.95 -6.64 11.09
C LYS A 138 -18.09 -6.25 9.90
N SER A 139 -18.04 -4.97 9.52
CA SER A 139 -17.24 -4.48 8.40
C SER A 139 -15.78 -4.83 8.66
N LYS A 140 -15.29 -5.87 7.99
CA LYS A 140 -13.91 -6.32 8.12
C LYS A 140 -13.05 -5.61 7.09
N ILE A 141 -11.91 -5.11 7.53
CA ILE A 141 -10.89 -4.58 6.63
C ILE A 141 -10.05 -5.72 6.11
N ASN A 142 -9.87 -5.74 4.80
CA ASN A 142 -9.02 -6.70 4.12
C ASN A 142 -7.62 -6.09 3.92
N VAL A 143 -6.62 -6.65 4.60
CA VAL A 143 -5.22 -6.24 4.49
C VAL A 143 -4.46 -7.25 3.66
N SER A 144 -3.82 -6.78 2.57
CA SER A 144 -3.02 -7.61 1.68
C SER A 144 -1.58 -7.14 1.64
N LEU A 145 -0.65 -8.08 1.71
CA LEU A 145 0.77 -7.84 1.52
C LEU A 145 1.15 -8.30 0.11
N LEU A 146 1.57 -7.37 -0.72
CA LEU A 146 1.90 -7.60 -2.13
C LEU A 146 3.40 -7.40 -2.37
N SER A 147 3.92 -8.13 -3.32
CA SER A 147 5.31 -8.04 -3.78
C SER A 147 5.37 -8.11 -5.31
N ASP A 148 6.56 -8.03 -5.87
CA ASP A 148 6.75 -8.14 -7.33
C ASP A 148 6.15 -9.43 -7.91
N ILE A 149 6.18 -10.53 -7.15
CA ILE A 149 5.61 -11.83 -7.58
C ILE A 149 4.10 -11.72 -7.82
N ASP A 150 3.38 -10.93 -7.03
CA ASP A 150 1.92 -10.74 -7.16
C ASP A 150 1.57 -9.70 -8.22
N SER A 151 2.54 -8.96 -8.70
CA SER A 151 2.44 -7.82 -9.58
C SER A 151 2.99 -8.15 -10.97
N LYS A 152 4.16 -7.64 -11.32
CA LYS A 152 4.83 -7.93 -12.60
C LYS A 152 5.14 -9.43 -12.76
N GLY A 153 5.56 -10.08 -11.69
CA GLY A 153 5.84 -11.51 -11.68
C GLY A 153 4.62 -12.35 -12.05
N LYS A 154 3.44 -11.95 -11.59
CA LYS A 154 2.18 -12.63 -11.94
C LYS A 154 1.88 -12.51 -13.43
N ILE A 155 2.09 -11.35 -14.05
CA ILE A 155 1.93 -11.15 -15.51
C ILE A 155 2.90 -12.03 -16.28
N THR A 156 4.17 -12.05 -15.87
CA THR A 156 5.21 -12.88 -16.51
C THR A 156 4.84 -14.36 -16.44
N THR A 157 4.41 -14.83 -15.27
CA THR A 157 3.98 -16.22 -15.06
C THR A 157 2.76 -16.56 -15.90
N LEU A 158 1.79 -15.65 -15.97
CA LEU A 158 0.60 -15.83 -16.82
C LEU A 158 0.99 -15.92 -18.30
N ALA A 159 1.82 -15.00 -18.80
CA ALA A 159 2.28 -15.02 -20.18
C ALA A 159 3.00 -16.34 -20.53
N GLN A 160 3.88 -16.82 -19.66
CA GLN A 160 4.56 -18.10 -19.83
C GLN A 160 3.58 -19.29 -19.85
N SER A 161 2.56 -19.26 -18.98
CA SER A 161 1.55 -20.32 -18.93
C SER A 161 0.68 -20.34 -20.17
N LEU A 162 0.23 -19.17 -20.64
CA LEU A 162 -0.56 -19.05 -21.86
C LEU A 162 0.24 -19.50 -23.08
N ALA A 163 1.52 -19.11 -23.20
CA ALA A 163 2.40 -19.56 -24.27
C ALA A 163 2.53 -21.09 -24.32
N LYS A 164 2.64 -21.76 -23.16
CA LYS A 164 2.65 -23.22 -23.09
C LYS A 164 1.34 -23.86 -23.53
N ILE A 165 0.21 -23.28 -23.13
CA ILE A 165 -1.14 -23.79 -23.48
C ILE A 165 -1.35 -23.66 -24.98
N VAL A 166 -0.99 -22.51 -25.58
CA VAL A 166 -1.06 -22.30 -27.03
C VAL A 166 -0.15 -23.27 -27.77
N SER A 167 1.11 -23.45 -27.30
CA SER A 167 2.04 -24.39 -27.92
C SER A 167 1.58 -25.84 -27.87
N SER A 168 0.75 -26.21 -26.91
CA SER A 168 0.13 -27.55 -26.80
C SER A 168 -1.16 -27.70 -27.62
N GLY A 169 -1.61 -26.64 -28.31
CA GLY A 169 -2.85 -26.64 -29.11
C GLY A 169 -4.13 -26.64 -28.30
N ASN A 170 -4.07 -26.31 -27.00
CA ASN A 170 -5.23 -26.27 -26.10
C ASN A 170 -5.87 -24.88 -25.98
N LEU A 171 -5.33 -23.88 -26.65
CA LEU A 171 -5.83 -22.51 -26.69
C LEU A 171 -5.38 -21.86 -27.99
N ASP A 172 -6.28 -21.19 -28.70
CA ASP A 172 -5.93 -20.40 -29.86
C ASP A 172 -5.46 -18.99 -29.47
N LEU A 173 -4.59 -18.38 -30.28
CA LEU A 173 -4.09 -17.03 -30.02
C LEU A 173 -5.21 -16.00 -29.94
N GLU A 174 -6.27 -16.17 -30.73
CA GLU A 174 -7.44 -15.28 -30.79
C GLU A 174 -8.31 -15.36 -29.52
N GLU A 175 -8.19 -16.44 -28.75
CA GLU A 175 -8.89 -16.61 -27.47
C GLU A 175 -8.22 -15.86 -26.32
N ILE A 176 -6.96 -15.36 -26.53
CA ILE A 176 -6.26 -14.53 -25.53
C ILE A 176 -6.80 -13.09 -25.62
N THR A 177 -7.94 -12.88 -24.98
CA THR A 177 -8.60 -11.58 -24.91
C THR A 177 -8.23 -10.80 -23.63
N ASP A 178 -8.53 -9.50 -23.62
CA ASP A 178 -8.35 -8.65 -22.41
C ASP A 178 -9.16 -9.17 -21.22
N GLU A 179 -10.33 -9.76 -21.48
CA GLU A 179 -11.20 -10.34 -20.47
C GLU A 179 -10.54 -11.56 -19.82
N LEU A 180 -9.97 -12.46 -20.63
CA LEU A 180 -9.25 -13.64 -20.15
C LEU A 180 -8.05 -13.22 -19.28
N ILE A 181 -7.26 -12.26 -19.75
CA ILE A 181 -6.11 -11.74 -19.00
C ILE A 181 -6.59 -11.11 -17.69
N THR A 182 -7.63 -10.30 -17.72
CA THR A 182 -8.21 -9.65 -16.54
C THR A 182 -8.69 -10.69 -15.53
N GLU A 183 -9.41 -11.72 -15.98
CA GLU A 183 -9.87 -12.81 -15.12
C GLU A 183 -8.69 -13.54 -14.44
N LYS A 184 -7.65 -13.85 -15.20
CA LYS A 184 -6.48 -14.57 -14.68
C LYS A 184 -5.60 -13.72 -13.76
N LEU A 185 -5.51 -12.41 -14.02
CA LEU A 185 -4.75 -11.49 -13.18
C LEU A 185 -5.54 -11.03 -11.97
N GLN A 186 -6.86 -11.12 -11.99
CA GLN A 186 -7.71 -10.67 -10.89
C GLN A 186 -7.23 -11.22 -9.54
N ILE A 187 -7.13 -10.35 -8.57
CA ILE A 187 -6.89 -10.74 -7.19
C ILE A 187 -8.26 -11.03 -6.58
N LYS A 188 -8.58 -12.31 -6.40
CA LYS A 188 -9.92 -12.78 -5.97
C LYS A 188 -10.41 -12.00 -4.76
N GLY A 189 -11.61 -11.41 -4.87
CA GLY A 189 -12.29 -10.70 -3.78
C GLY A 189 -11.77 -9.29 -3.50
N MET A 190 -10.85 -8.76 -4.31
CA MET A 190 -10.30 -7.42 -4.14
C MET A 190 -10.65 -6.55 -5.37
N PRO A 191 -11.23 -5.35 -5.19
CA PRO A 191 -11.46 -4.42 -6.29
C PRO A 191 -10.14 -3.82 -6.78
N ASP A 192 -10.14 -3.24 -7.97
CA ASP A 192 -9.03 -2.45 -8.47
C ASP A 192 -8.72 -1.27 -7.51
N PRO A 193 -7.46 -0.85 -7.40
CA PRO A 193 -7.09 0.26 -6.55
C PRO A 193 -7.71 1.58 -7.03
N ASP A 194 -8.31 2.33 -6.11
CA ASP A 194 -8.79 3.69 -6.39
C ASP A 194 -7.70 4.74 -6.13
N LEU A 195 -6.88 4.49 -5.12
CA LEU A 195 -5.82 5.39 -4.68
C LEU A 195 -4.54 4.59 -4.37
N ALA A 196 -3.42 5.05 -4.90
CA ALA A 196 -2.09 4.58 -4.55
C ALA A 196 -1.29 5.72 -3.91
N LEU A 197 -0.77 5.49 -2.72
CA LEU A 197 0.12 6.41 -2.02
C LEU A 197 1.54 5.88 -2.10
N ILE A 198 2.43 6.64 -2.72
CA ILE A 198 3.84 6.27 -2.89
C ILE A 198 4.64 6.85 -1.75
N HIS A 199 5.30 5.98 -1.00
CA HIS A 199 6.25 6.34 0.05
C HIS A 199 7.65 6.01 -0.42
N ASP A 200 8.21 6.88 -1.26
CA ASP A 200 9.56 6.78 -1.82
C ASP A 200 10.12 8.15 -2.24
N TYR A 201 11.43 8.25 -2.44
CA TYR A 201 12.12 9.43 -2.96
C TYR A 201 11.74 9.75 -4.40
N ALA A 202 11.45 8.73 -5.19
CA ALA A 202 11.00 8.88 -6.56
C ALA A 202 9.51 8.61 -6.69
N CYS A 203 8.82 9.37 -7.53
CA CYS A 203 7.45 9.07 -7.91
C CYS A 203 7.42 7.85 -8.82
N SER A 204 7.62 6.67 -8.22
CA SER A 204 7.64 5.38 -8.90
C SER A 204 6.61 4.44 -8.28
N THR A 205 5.81 3.83 -9.12
CA THR A 205 4.88 2.77 -8.69
C THR A 205 5.60 1.45 -8.40
N HIS A 206 6.89 1.35 -8.71
CA HIS A 206 7.68 0.11 -8.68
C HIS A 206 6.99 -1.07 -9.40
N GLY A 207 6.03 -0.73 -10.27
CA GLY A 207 5.24 -1.71 -11.01
C GLY A 207 4.15 -2.39 -10.21
N VAL A 208 3.62 -1.74 -9.16
CA VAL A 208 2.49 -2.26 -8.42
C VAL A 208 1.29 -2.48 -9.33
N LEU A 209 0.77 -3.69 -9.34
CA LEU A 209 -0.48 -4.08 -10.02
C LEU A 209 -0.70 -3.41 -11.39
N PRO A 210 0.23 -3.51 -12.36
CA PRO A 210 0.22 -2.67 -13.56
C PRO A 210 -1.02 -2.89 -14.44
N TRP A 211 -1.69 -4.03 -14.32
CA TRP A 211 -2.95 -4.32 -15.01
C TRP A 211 -4.15 -3.62 -14.37
N HIS A 212 -4.10 -3.39 -13.05
CA HIS A 212 -5.23 -2.91 -12.24
C HIS A 212 -5.16 -1.40 -11.94
N THR A 213 -4.03 -0.74 -12.20
CA THR A 213 -3.80 0.67 -11.81
C THR A 213 -4.13 1.68 -12.90
N ARG A 214 -4.89 1.29 -13.93
CA ARG A 214 -5.22 2.17 -15.08
C ARG A 214 -6.03 3.42 -14.71
N THR A 215 -6.86 3.32 -13.70
CA THR A 215 -7.74 4.42 -13.23
C THR A 215 -7.41 4.86 -11.81
N THR A 216 -6.31 4.36 -11.27
CA THR A 216 -5.85 4.66 -9.91
C THR A 216 -5.28 6.08 -9.82
N GLU A 217 -5.72 6.87 -8.86
CA GLU A 217 -5.06 8.13 -8.52
C GLU A 217 -3.77 7.85 -7.77
N ILE A 218 -2.67 8.46 -8.22
CA ILE A 218 -1.34 8.24 -7.64
C ILE A 218 -0.89 9.51 -6.96
N LEU A 219 -0.62 9.46 -5.66
CA LEU A 219 -0.16 10.59 -4.86
C LEU A 219 1.10 10.18 -4.08
N MET A 220 2.00 11.15 -3.88
CA MET A 220 3.20 10.92 -3.08
C MET A 220 2.96 11.27 -1.61
N LEU A 221 3.44 10.41 -0.73
CA LEU A 221 3.60 10.67 0.70
C LEU A 221 4.88 11.47 0.95
N PRO A 222 4.89 12.38 1.93
CA PRO A 222 6.12 13.03 2.37
C PRO A 222 7.10 12.01 2.99
N LEU A 223 8.37 12.08 2.59
CA LEU A 223 9.40 11.10 2.95
C LEU A 223 10.15 11.39 4.24
N TYR A 224 10.17 12.63 4.68
CA TYR A 224 11.13 13.07 5.68
C TYR A 224 10.64 13.00 7.13
N VAL A 225 9.41 12.59 7.32
CA VAL A 225 8.78 12.50 8.64
C VAL A 225 7.94 11.24 8.67
N SER A 226 7.85 10.57 9.83
CA SER A 226 6.87 9.50 10.00
C SER A 226 5.53 9.97 9.47
N LEU A 227 4.84 9.10 8.77
CA LEU A 227 3.55 9.41 8.18
C LEU A 227 2.61 9.97 9.26
N SER A 228 2.28 11.25 9.15
CA SER A 228 1.34 11.87 10.07
C SER A 228 -0.09 11.68 9.59
N VAL A 229 -1.04 11.60 10.53
CA VAL A 229 -2.47 11.58 10.20
C VAL A 229 -2.87 12.82 9.39
N LYS A 230 -2.20 13.95 9.62
CA LYS A 230 -2.44 15.20 8.88
C LYS A 230 -2.09 15.06 7.40
N ASP A 231 -0.93 14.47 7.09
CA ASP A 231 -0.50 14.25 5.71
C ASP A 231 -1.42 13.25 5.02
N PHE A 232 -1.75 12.15 5.70
CA PHE A 232 -2.67 11.15 5.20
C PHE A 232 -4.06 11.76 4.88
N THR A 233 -4.63 12.53 5.79
CA THR A 233 -5.93 13.18 5.58
C THR A 233 -5.89 14.28 4.52
N CYS A 234 -4.76 14.98 4.38
CA CYS A 234 -4.54 15.94 3.31
C CYS A 234 -4.55 15.24 1.94
N LEU A 235 -3.89 14.10 1.80
CA LEU A 235 -3.89 13.31 0.56
C LEU A 235 -5.27 12.74 0.23
N LEU A 236 -6.03 12.27 1.24
CA LEU A 236 -7.42 11.89 1.04
C LEU A 236 -8.29 13.08 0.60
N GLY A 237 -8.03 14.27 1.13
CA GLY A 237 -8.68 15.51 0.69
C GLY A 237 -8.36 15.86 -0.77
N ARG A 238 -7.13 15.59 -1.24
CA ARG A 238 -6.76 15.73 -2.65
C ARG A 238 -7.48 14.70 -3.51
N TYR A 239 -7.47 13.43 -3.10
CA TYR A 239 -8.22 12.35 -3.77
C TYR A 239 -9.71 12.67 -3.89
N ASN A 240 -10.34 13.21 -2.84
CA ASN A 240 -11.75 13.61 -2.84
C ASN A 240 -12.08 14.67 -3.90
N LYS A 241 -11.12 15.51 -4.29
CA LYS A 241 -11.27 16.53 -5.35
C LYS A 241 -11.04 15.98 -6.76
N CYS A 242 -10.44 14.79 -6.89
CA CYS A 242 -10.16 14.19 -8.17
C CYS A 242 -11.43 13.67 -8.82
N VAL A 243 -11.69 14.09 -10.06
CA VAL A 243 -12.75 13.54 -10.90
C VAL A 243 -12.15 12.44 -11.78
N GLN A 244 -12.42 11.20 -11.40
CA GLN A 244 -11.96 10.05 -12.20
C GLN A 244 -12.74 10.00 -13.52
N ARG A 245 -12.02 10.17 -14.62
CA ARG A 245 -12.57 10.06 -15.99
C ARG A 245 -12.17 8.70 -16.54
N HIS A 246 -13.12 7.78 -16.61
CA HIS A 246 -12.91 6.41 -17.12
C HIS A 246 -12.83 6.34 -18.65
N GLY A 247 -12.13 7.29 -19.30
CA GLY A 247 -11.95 7.25 -20.76
C GLY A 247 -13.21 7.62 -21.57
N LYS A 248 -14.16 8.32 -20.97
CA LYS A 248 -15.34 8.89 -21.65
C LYS A 248 -15.12 10.35 -21.96
#